data_982592131508200b95119458e926abbb
#
_entry.id   982592131508200b95119458e926abbb
#
_cell.length_a   1.000
_cell.length_b   1.000
_cell.length_c   1.000
_cell.angle_alpha   90.00
_cell.angle_beta   90.00
_cell.angle_gamma   90.00
#
_symmetry.space_group_name_H-M   'P 1'
#
loop_
_entity.id
_entity.type
_entity.pdbx_description
1 polymer ?
#
loop_
_entity_poly.entity_id
_entity_poly.type
_entity_poly.pdbx_seq_one_letter_code
_entity_poly.pdbx_strand_id
1 'polypeptide(L)'
;MKRGRRRGYRARKHYLIAALGAASLGLLLLYSAYLLRLSPGNAGKPVILYVNQGNGVVDGSNFAAMLSTARSHGFNTVFFQVYRAGNLLFNGSELGGFVTDAHSQGLKIFFALYFTSASQTLPQSIYGLGEDGISLDMSTLPPASQQSLFGNLQAGYRSGVTAITTTDASLALKPEILVLETYAAGSQGFIRHGIIASVGVFATASKADYEQQFQYALNNSDGVMVFDYAGLVKSGY
;
A
#
# COMPACT_ATOMS: atom_id res chain seq x y z
N MET A 1 -62.77 -0.05 40.15
CA MET A 1 -61.46 0.67 40.00
C MET A 1 -60.39 -0.23 39.46
N LYS A 2 -60.27 -0.52 38.12
CA LYS A 2 -59.20 -1.38 37.53
C LYS A 2 -58.65 -0.88 36.18
N ARG A 3 -58.96 0.35 35.72
CA ARG A 3 -58.50 0.87 34.39
C ARG A 3 -57.19 1.67 34.39
N GLY A 4 -56.67 2.07 35.53
CA GLY A 4 -55.46 2.95 35.59
C GLY A 4 -54.12 2.21 35.41
N ARG A 5 -53.97 0.93 35.76
CA ARG A 5 -52.68 0.21 35.75
C ARG A 5 -52.19 -0.19 34.36
N ARG A 6 -53.05 -0.34 33.35
CA ARG A 6 -52.63 -0.77 31.99
C ARG A 6 -52.00 0.33 31.15
N ARG A 7 -52.32 1.64 31.42
CA ARG A 7 -51.70 2.76 30.68
C ARG A 7 -50.25 3.01 31.07
N GLY A 8 -49.88 2.85 32.33
CA GLY A 8 -48.48 3.03 32.79
C GLY A 8 -47.51 1.96 32.28
N TYR A 9 -47.98 0.76 32.05
CA TYR A 9 -47.13 -0.33 31.56
C TYR A 9 -46.77 -0.20 30.08
N ARG A 10 -47.69 0.29 29.23
CA ARG A 10 -47.45 0.55 27.81
C ARG A 10 -46.47 1.73 27.63
N ALA A 11 -46.62 2.79 28.38
CA ALA A 11 -45.71 3.93 28.34
C ALA A 11 -44.26 3.53 28.70
N ARG A 12 -44.08 2.76 29.79
CA ARG A 12 -42.77 2.26 30.21
C ARG A 12 -42.11 1.36 29.16
N LYS A 13 -42.87 0.53 28.43
CA LYS A 13 -42.35 -0.35 27.36
C LYS A 13 -41.83 0.47 26.16
N HIS A 14 -42.53 1.57 25.79
CA HIS A 14 -42.11 2.45 24.72
C HIS A 14 -40.85 3.25 25.11
N TYR A 15 -40.71 3.71 26.34
CA TYR A 15 -39.54 4.37 26.87
C TYR A 15 -38.31 3.44 26.88
N LEU A 16 -38.50 2.16 27.25
CA LEU A 16 -37.40 1.20 27.27
C LEU A 16 -36.91 0.86 25.86
N ILE A 17 -37.81 0.73 24.89
CA ILE A 17 -37.45 0.48 23.48
C ILE A 17 -36.73 1.72 22.89
N ALA A 18 -37.21 2.92 23.19
CA ALA A 18 -36.55 4.17 22.75
C ALA A 18 -35.16 4.34 23.37
N ALA A 19 -35.02 4.01 24.67
CA ALA A 19 -33.70 4.10 25.34
C ALA A 19 -32.68 3.05 24.80
N LEU A 20 -33.15 1.81 24.50
CA LEU A 20 -32.30 0.79 23.88
C LEU A 20 -31.92 1.18 22.45
N GLY A 21 -32.83 1.76 21.67
CA GLY A 21 -32.55 2.28 20.34
C GLY A 21 -31.54 3.43 20.35
N ALA A 22 -31.65 4.37 21.29
CA ALA A 22 -30.71 5.47 21.45
C ALA A 22 -29.33 4.98 21.91
N ALA A 23 -29.26 3.98 22.80
CA ALA A 23 -28.00 3.40 23.26
C ALA A 23 -27.28 2.62 22.14
N SER A 24 -28.02 1.88 21.32
CA SER A 24 -27.43 1.17 20.17
C SER A 24 -26.95 2.13 19.08
N LEU A 25 -27.67 3.22 18.82
CA LEU A 25 -27.24 4.29 17.91
C LEU A 25 -25.98 5.01 18.42
N GLY A 26 -25.94 5.29 19.73
CA GLY A 26 -24.77 5.89 20.40
C GLY A 26 -23.55 4.98 20.32
N LEU A 27 -23.70 3.67 20.52
CA LEU A 27 -22.62 2.69 20.36
C LEU A 27 -22.13 2.58 18.92
N LEU A 28 -23.03 2.62 17.93
CA LEU A 28 -22.69 2.64 16.51
C LEU A 28 -21.93 3.91 16.12
N LEU A 29 -22.34 5.07 16.64
CA LEU A 29 -21.65 6.34 16.41
C LEU A 29 -20.28 6.39 17.11
N LEU A 30 -20.17 5.83 18.32
CA LEU A 30 -18.88 5.70 19.02
C LEU A 30 -17.96 4.71 18.31
N TYR A 31 -18.49 3.60 17.78
CA TYR A 31 -17.70 2.64 17.02
C TYR A 31 -17.26 3.21 15.68
N SER A 32 -18.13 3.94 14.96
CA SER A 32 -17.73 4.63 13.73
C SER A 32 -16.74 5.78 14.01
N ALA A 33 -16.90 6.53 15.10
CA ALA A 33 -15.93 7.54 15.53
C ALA A 33 -14.61 6.93 16.00
N TYR A 34 -14.64 5.73 16.60
CA TYR A 34 -13.45 4.95 16.94
C TYR A 34 -12.74 4.46 15.67
N LEU A 35 -13.47 3.92 14.68
CA LEU A 35 -12.91 3.56 13.39
C LEU A 35 -12.37 4.77 12.62
N LEU A 36 -13.04 5.93 12.70
CA LEU A 36 -12.55 7.19 12.15
C LEU A 36 -11.33 7.75 12.91
N ARG A 37 -11.24 7.51 14.22
CA ARG A 37 -10.06 7.86 15.03
C ARG A 37 -8.85 6.95 14.77
N LEU A 38 -9.07 5.72 14.31
CA LEU A 38 -7.99 4.88 13.82
C LEU A 38 -7.42 5.38 12.47
N SER A 39 -8.04 6.41 11.85
CA SER A 39 -7.59 7.01 10.59
C SER A 39 -7.60 8.55 10.51
N PRO A 40 -7.39 9.36 11.58
CA PRO A 40 -7.51 10.82 11.43
C PRO A 40 -6.28 11.51 10.85
N GLY A 41 -5.19 10.79 10.60
CA GLY A 41 -3.95 11.35 10.03
C GLY A 41 -3.56 10.79 8.67
N ASN A 42 -4.23 9.74 8.20
CA ASN A 42 -3.79 8.97 7.03
C ASN A 42 -4.72 9.11 5.82
N ALA A 43 -5.76 9.92 5.89
CA ALA A 43 -6.64 10.16 4.75
C ALA A 43 -5.84 10.82 3.63
N GLY A 44 -5.49 10.04 2.61
CA GLY A 44 -4.75 10.47 1.42
C GLY A 44 -3.27 10.05 1.37
N LYS A 45 -2.67 9.54 2.44
CA LYS A 45 -1.30 9.03 2.37
C LYS A 45 -1.25 7.72 1.57
N PRO A 46 -0.22 7.51 0.74
CA PRO A 46 0.03 6.21 0.12
C PRO A 46 0.34 5.15 1.19
N VAL A 47 -0.44 4.07 1.15
CA VAL A 47 -0.18 2.83 1.90
C VAL A 47 0.01 1.76 0.84
N ILE A 48 1.27 1.43 0.58
CA ILE A 48 1.71 0.68 -0.58
C ILE A 48 2.02 -0.76 -0.17
N LEU A 49 1.48 -1.72 -0.91
CA LEU A 49 1.92 -3.12 -0.86
C LEU A 49 2.88 -3.39 -2.03
N TYR A 50 4.11 -3.76 -1.74
CA TYR A 50 5.04 -4.25 -2.75
C TYR A 50 4.82 -5.74 -2.98
N VAL A 51 4.63 -6.13 -4.23
CA VAL A 51 4.43 -7.53 -4.64
C VAL A 51 5.64 -7.99 -5.43
N ASN A 52 6.56 -8.67 -4.73
CA ASN A 52 7.78 -9.21 -5.31
C ASN A 52 7.49 -10.54 -6.00
N GLN A 53 7.82 -10.64 -7.29
CA GLN A 53 7.65 -11.86 -8.09
C GLN A 53 8.83 -12.84 -7.99
N GLY A 54 9.85 -12.52 -7.20
CA GLY A 54 11.01 -13.39 -7.00
C GLY A 54 10.69 -14.78 -6.45
N ASN A 55 9.55 -14.91 -5.80
CA ASN A 55 9.09 -16.15 -5.17
C ASN A 55 7.92 -16.82 -5.91
N GLY A 56 7.50 -16.30 -7.08
CA GLY A 56 6.39 -16.85 -7.87
C GLY A 56 5.05 -16.88 -7.14
N VAL A 57 4.83 -15.91 -6.22
CA VAL A 57 3.69 -15.93 -5.28
C VAL A 57 2.41 -15.44 -5.94
N VAL A 58 2.51 -14.56 -6.94
CA VAL A 58 1.35 -13.97 -7.61
C VAL A 58 1.44 -14.16 -9.11
N ASP A 59 0.41 -14.75 -9.67
CA ASP A 59 0.19 -14.92 -11.12
C ASP A 59 -1.23 -14.48 -11.50
N GLY A 60 -1.60 -14.64 -12.76
CA GLY A 60 -2.93 -14.26 -13.24
C GLY A 60 -4.08 -14.98 -12.53
N SER A 61 -3.85 -16.17 -11.95
CA SER A 61 -4.90 -16.95 -11.30
C SER A 61 -5.23 -16.49 -9.88
N ASN A 62 -4.26 -15.89 -9.17
CA ASN A 62 -4.42 -15.46 -7.78
C ASN A 62 -4.33 -13.92 -7.60
N PHE A 63 -4.14 -13.15 -8.67
CA PHE A 63 -3.97 -11.71 -8.62
C PHE A 63 -5.16 -11.00 -7.96
N ALA A 64 -6.40 -11.36 -8.34
CA ALA A 64 -7.61 -10.78 -7.77
C ALA A 64 -7.73 -11.06 -6.25
N ALA A 65 -7.34 -12.25 -5.80
CA ALA A 65 -7.30 -12.60 -4.38
C ALA A 65 -6.24 -11.78 -3.62
N MET A 66 -5.09 -11.56 -4.22
CA MET A 66 -4.04 -10.68 -3.67
C MET A 66 -4.56 -9.25 -3.52
N LEU A 67 -5.23 -8.69 -4.53
CA LEU A 67 -5.81 -7.34 -4.46
C LEU A 67 -6.87 -7.24 -3.34
N SER A 68 -7.73 -8.26 -3.21
CA SER A 68 -8.72 -8.32 -2.13
C SER A 68 -8.05 -8.32 -0.75
N THR A 69 -6.97 -9.09 -0.59
CA THR A 69 -6.17 -9.10 0.63
C THR A 69 -5.54 -7.73 0.87
N ALA A 70 -4.92 -7.12 -0.14
CA ALA A 70 -4.36 -5.77 -0.02
C ALA A 70 -5.43 -4.77 0.46
N ARG A 71 -6.60 -4.76 -0.17
CA ARG A 71 -7.69 -3.86 0.19
C ARG A 71 -8.19 -4.07 1.62
N SER A 72 -8.36 -5.32 2.05
CA SER A 72 -8.84 -5.65 3.40
C SER A 72 -7.87 -5.22 4.51
N HIS A 73 -6.59 -5.12 4.19
CA HIS A 73 -5.54 -4.65 5.10
C HIS A 73 -5.27 -3.13 5.00
N GLY A 74 -6.11 -2.39 4.26
CA GLY A 74 -6.04 -0.92 4.19
C GLY A 74 -5.00 -0.37 3.22
N PHE A 75 -4.41 -1.19 2.38
CA PHE A 75 -3.58 -0.71 1.28
C PHE A 75 -4.46 0.03 0.26
N ASN A 76 -3.93 1.11 -0.31
CA ASN A 76 -4.57 1.89 -1.36
C ASN A 76 -3.77 1.89 -2.66
N THR A 77 -2.57 1.34 -2.65
CA THR A 77 -1.65 1.29 -3.78
C THR A 77 -0.91 -0.04 -3.79
N VAL A 78 -0.69 -0.60 -4.96
CA VAL A 78 0.11 -1.81 -5.17
C VAL A 78 1.27 -1.47 -6.09
N PHE A 79 2.50 -1.79 -5.67
CA PHE A 79 3.68 -1.83 -6.53
C PHE A 79 3.88 -3.28 -6.96
N PHE A 80 3.47 -3.57 -8.18
CA PHE A 80 3.48 -4.93 -8.73
C PHE A 80 4.72 -5.14 -9.61
N GLN A 81 5.60 -6.05 -9.20
CA GLN A 81 6.82 -6.33 -9.94
C GLN A 81 6.50 -7.03 -11.26
N VAL A 82 6.69 -6.32 -12.36
CA VAL A 82 6.43 -6.80 -13.73
C VAL A 82 7.71 -7.02 -14.54
N TYR A 83 8.84 -6.48 -14.05
CA TYR A 83 10.14 -6.62 -14.70
C TYR A 83 11.21 -6.93 -13.65
N ARG A 84 12.07 -7.91 -13.97
CA ARG A 84 13.13 -8.33 -13.06
C ARG A 84 14.39 -8.69 -13.82
N ALA A 85 15.49 -8.03 -13.49
CA ALA A 85 16.84 -8.37 -13.94
C ALA A 85 16.96 -8.57 -15.47
N GLY A 86 16.28 -7.74 -16.25
CA GLY A 86 16.33 -7.80 -17.73
C GLY A 86 15.13 -8.52 -18.37
N ASN A 87 14.25 -9.15 -17.58
CA ASN A 87 13.14 -9.95 -18.10
C ASN A 87 11.80 -9.33 -17.76
N LEU A 88 10.91 -9.21 -18.76
CA LEU A 88 9.50 -8.91 -18.55
C LEU A 88 8.80 -10.20 -18.08
N LEU A 89 8.04 -10.12 -17.00
CA LEU A 89 7.43 -11.28 -16.34
C LEU A 89 6.03 -11.61 -16.88
N PHE A 90 5.37 -10.63 -17.51
CA PHE A 90 4.01 -10.73 -18.03
C PHE A 90 3.92 -10.07 -19.40
N ASN A 91 3.04 -10.52 -20.25
CA ASN A 91 2.75 -9.85 -21.53
C ASN A 91 1.81 -8.64 -21.35
N GLY A 92 1.69 -7.78 -22.38
CA GLY A 92 0.89 -6.57 -22.31
C GLY A 92 -0.61 -6.80 -22.06
N SER A 93 -1.16 -7.91 -22.54
CA SER A 93 -2.58 -8.26 -22.29
C SER A 93 -2.82 -8.63 -20.84
N GLU A 94 -1.92 -9.41 -20.23
CA GLU A 94 -1.97 -9.74 -18.80
C GLU A 94 -1.86 -8.48 -17.94
N LEU A 95 -0.90 -7.59 -18.27
CA LEU A 95 -0.69 -6.35 -17.55
C LEU A 95 -1.91 -5.42 -17.62
N GLY A 96 -2.55 -5.29 -18.79
CA GLY A 96 -3.79 -4.54 -18.94
C GLY A 96 -4.95 -5.12 -18.11
N GLY A 97 -5.01 -6.46 -18.00
CA GLY A 97 -5.94 -7.16 -17.11
C GLY A 97 -5.70 -6.81 -15.64
N PHE A 98 -4.45 -6.85 -15.20
CA PHE A 98 -4.08 -6.51 -13.81
C PHE A 98 -4.42 -5.05 -13.44
N VAL A 99 -4.23 -4.11 -14.37
CA VAL A 99 -4.64 -2.72 -14.18
C VAL A 99 -6.14 -2.61 -13.99
N THR A 100 -6.92 -3.26 -14.86
CA THR A 100 -8.40 -3.27 -14.79
C THR A 100 -8.88 -3.85 -13.46
N ASP A 101 -8.30 -4.95 -13.02
CA ASP A 101 -8.66 -5.61 -11.76
C ASP A 101 -8.32 -4.73 -10.55
N ALA A 102 -7.15 -4.10 -10.52
CA ALA A 102 -6.75 -3.20 -9.43
C ALA A 102 -7.71 -1.99 -9.33
N HIS A 103 -7.98 -1.34 -10.45
CA HIS A 103 -8.90 -0.19 -10.50
C HIS A 103 -10.33 -0.57 -10.11
N SER A 104 -10.81 -1.77 -10.50
CA SER A 104 -12.13 -2.26 -10.10
C SER A 104 -12.29 -2.38 -8.58
N GLN A 105 -11.18 -2.62 -7.87
CA GLN A 105 -11.15 -2.69 -6.40
C GLN A 105 -10.78 -1.35 -5.74
N GLY A 106 -10.63 -0.28 -6.52
CA GLY A 106 -10.28 1.07 -6.04
C GLY A 106 -8.84 1.17 -5.53
N LEU A 107 -7.94 0.33 -6.05
CA LEU A 107 -6.51 0.37 -5.77
C LEU A 107 -5.77 1.05 -6.92
N LYS A 108 -4.76 1.84 -6.60
CA LYS A 108 -3.76 2.28 -7.59
C LYS A 108 -2.78 1.15 -7.86
N ILE A 109 -2.33 1.04 -9.11
CA ILE A 109 -1.31 0.05 -9.49
C ILE A 109 -0.12 0.73 -10.19
N PHE A 110 1.06 0.46 -9.66
CA PHE A 110 2.33 0.86 -10.23
C PHE A 110 3.06 -0.39 -10.72
N PHE A 111 3.59 -0.33 -11.91
CA PHE A 111 4.49 -1.39 -12.39
C PHE A 111 5.88 -1.18 -11.79
N ALA A 112 6.31 -2.11 -10.96
CA ALA A 112 7.62 -2.09 -10.34
C ALA A 112 8.64 -2.83 -11.22
N LEU A 113 9.74 -2.15 -11.51
CA LEU A 113 10.84 -2.62 -12.36
C LEU A 113 12.09 -2.76 -11.51
N TYR A 114 12.52 -4.00 -11.25
CA TYR A 114 13.71 -4.31 -10.47
C TYR A 114 14.93 -4.46 -11.36
N PHE A 115 15.92 -3.59 -11.14
CA PHE A 115 17.18 -3.56 -11.88
C PHE A 115 18.35 -4.06 -11.04
N THR A 116 19.17 -4.92 -11.62
CA THR A 116 20.41 -5.45 -11.01
C THR A 116 21.66 -5.00 -11.75
N SER A 117 21.51 -4.36 -12.93
CA SER A 117 22.61 -3.84 -13.74
C SER A 117 22.20 -2.60 -14.51
N ALA A 118 23.10 -1.65 -14.64
CA ALA A 118 22.92 -0.43 -15.45
C ALA A 118 22.77 -0.70 -16.96
N SER A 119 23.18 -1.87 -17.43
CA SER A 119 23.04 -2.27 -18.85
C SER A 119 21.65 -2.74 -19.22
N GLN A 120 20.76 -2.91 -18.24
CA GLN A 120 19.38 -3.32 -18.49
C GLN A 120 18.58 -2.14 -19.03
N THR A 121 17.69 -2.42 -19.98
CA THR A 121 16.86 -1.41 -20.64
C THR A 121 15.45 -1.38 -20.08
N LEU A 122 14.85 -0.20 -20.09
CA LEU A 122 13.45 -0.02 -19.71
C LEU A 122 12.52 -0.67 -20.75
N PRO A 123 11.59 -1.54 -20.34
CA PRO A 123 10.66 -2.20 -21.25
C PRO A 123 9.52 -1.24 -21.64
N GLN A 124 9.69 -0.49 -22.74
CA GLN A 124 8.69 0.50 -23.20
C GLN A 124 7.30 -0.10 -23.51
N SER A 125 7.23 -1.42 -23.73
CA SER A 125 5.97 -2.13 -24.02
C SER A 125 4.96 -2.14 -22.87
N ILE A 126 5.38 -1.74 -21.67
CA ILE A 126 4.48 -1.64 -20.50
C ILE A 126 3.90 -0.24 -20.30
N TYR A 127 4.31 0.75 -21.11
CA TYR A 127 3.87 2.12 -20.94
C TYR A 127 2.49 2.35 -21.53
N GLY A 128 1.63 3.07 -20.81
CA GLY A 128 0.31 3.47 -21.29
C GLY A 128 -0.74 2.35 -21.31
N LEU A 129 -0.56 1.31 -20.50
CA LEU A 129 -1.55 0.25 -20.32
C LEU A 129 -2.66 0.65 -19.32
N GLY A 130 -2.63 1.89 -18.81
CA GLY A 130 -3.59 2.42 -17.85
C GLY A 130 -3.08 2.38 -16.40
N GLU A 131 -1.83 1.98 -16.19
CA GLU A 131 -1.15 2.01 -14.89
C GLU A 131 -1.10 3.45 -14.33
N ASP A 132 -1.18 3.57 -13.00
CA ASP A 132 -1.08 4.86 -12.31
C ASP A 132 0.36 5.40 -12.27
N GLY A 133 1.33 4.51 -12.45
CA GLY A 133 2.74 4.90 -12.49
C GLY A 133 3.71 3.75 -12.70
N ILE A 134 4.99 4.13 -12.76
CA ILE A 134 6.12 3.20 -12.82
C ILE A 134 7.06 3.45 -11.66
N SER A 135 7.45 2.40 -10.95
CA SER A 135 8.45 2.41 -9.90
C SER A 135 9.74 1.72 -10.36
N LEU A 136 10.86 2.43 -10.25
CA LEU A 136 12.19 1.82 -10.43
C LEU A 136 12.70 1.36 -9.06
N ASP A 137 12.86 0.08 -8.90
CA ASP A 137 13.59 -0.51 -7.78
C ASP A 137 15.05 -0.67 -8.19
N MET A 138 15.87 0.23 -7.69
CA MET A 138 17.28 0.39 -8.05
C MET A 138 18.19 0.29 -6.83
N SER A 139 17.70 -0.28 -5.74
CA SER A 139 18.38 -0.32 -4.44
C SER A 139 19.79 -0.93 -4.49
N THR A 140 20.04 -1.81 -5.46
CA THR A 140 21.33 -2.49 -5.64
C THR A 140 22.28 -1.78 -6.59
N LEU A 141 21.86 -0.69 -7.26
CA LEU A 141 22.68 -0.01 -8.28
C LEU A 141 23.47 1.17 -7.69
N PRO A 142 24.66 1.46 -8.26
CA PRO A 142 25.38 2.69 -7.94
C PRO A 142 24.57 3.96 -8.27
N PRO A 143 24.77 5.08 -7.55
CA PRO A 143 23.99 6.31 -7.76
C PRO A 143 24.02 6.86 -9.19
N ALA A 144 25.15 6.81 -9.89
CA ALA A 144 25.25 7.25 -11.28
C ALA A 144 24.36 6.42 -12.23
N SER A 145 24.25 5.12 -11.98
CA SER A 145 23.37 4.22 -12.75
C SER A 145 21.91 4.48 -12.45
N GLN A 146 21.56 4.74 -11.19
CA GLN A 146 20.21 5.11 -10.78
C GLN A 146 19.79 6.42 -11.49
N GLN A 147 20.68 7.43 -11.53
CA GLN A 147 20.44 8.69 -12.22
C GLN A 147 20.17 8.51 -13.72
N SER A 148 20.98 7.68 -14.38
CA SER A 148 20.83 7.40 -15.81
C SER A 148 19.51 6.69 -16.13
N LEU A 149 19.19 5.65 -15.39
CA LEU A 149 17.91 4.91 -15.58
C LEU A 149 16.70 5.79 -15.33
N PHE A 150 16.72 6.61 -14.28
CA PHE A 150 15.63 7.53 -13.97
C PHE A 150 15.48 8.60 -15.07
N GLY A 151 16.57 9.16 -15.56
CA GLY A 151 16.54 10.09 -16.70
C GLY A 151 15.92 9.47 -17.95
N ASN A 152 16.25 8.22 -18.25
CA ASN A 152 15.65 7.48 -19.36
C ASN A 152 14.14 7.22 -19.15
N LEU A 153 13.72 6.90 -17.92
CA LEU A 153 12.29 6.78 -17.60
C LEU A 153 11.58 8.10 -17.82
N GLN A 154 12.06 9.19 -17.26
CA GLN A 154 11.45 10.52 -17.43
C GLN A 154 11.36 10.98 -18.88
N ALA A 155 12.35 10.60 -19.72
CA ALA A 155 12.30 10.91 -21.15
C ALA A 155 11.25 10.11 -21.92
N GLY A 156 11.02 8.85 -21.57
CA GLY A 156 10.15 7.91 -22.27
C GLY A 156 8.74 7.79 -21.72
N TYR A 157 8.56 7.92 -20.42
CA TYR A 157 7.28 7.72 -19.73
C TYR A 157 6.60 9.06 -19.41
N ARG A 158 5.40 9.26 -19.95
CA ARG A 158 4.64 10.53 -19.85
C ARG A 158 3.23 10.35 -19.32
N SER A 159 2.79 9.11 -19.13
CA SER A 159 1.38 8.78 -18.89
C SER A 159 1.00 8.71 -17.42
N GLY A 160 1.96 8.69 -16.50
CA GLY A 160 1.66 8.52 -15.08
C GLY A 160 2.78 9.00 -14.16
N VAL A 161 2.66 8.65 -12.91
CA VAL A 161 3.59 9.05 -11.82
C VAL A 161 4.87 8.22 -11.88
N THR A 162 6.01 8.85 -11.65
CA THR A 162 7.29 8.15 -11.51
C THR A 162 7.66 7.97 -10.04
N ALA A 163 8.03 6.75 -9.67
CA ALA A 163 8.50 6.39 -8.34
C ALA A 163 9.90 5.79 -8.37
N ILE A 164 10.64 5.95 -7.29
CA ILE A 164 11.94 5.31 -7.09
C ILE A 164 11.93 4.61 -5.73
N THR A 165 12.42 3.37 -5.72
CA THR A 165 12.76 2.64 -4.50
C THR A 165 14.28 2.52 -4.40
N THR A 166 14.85 2.99 -3.28
CA THR A 166 16.30 3.03 -3.08
C THR A 166 16.67 2.91 -1.60
N THR A 167 17.91 2.49 -1.33
CA THR A 167 18.53 2.52 0.00
C THR A 167 19.31 3.83 0.24
N ASP A 168 19.53 4.64 -0.80
CA ASP A 168 20.34 5.86 -0.73
C ASP A 168 19.48 7.08 -0.38
N ALA A 169 19.53 7.49 0.90
CA ALA A 169 18.82 8.67 1.40
C ALA A 169 19.38 10.00 0.86
N SER A 170 20.59 10.00 0.25
CA SER A 170 21.25 11.17 -0.30
C SER A 170 20.99 11.37 -1.79
N LEU A 171 20.24 10.47 -2.43
CA LEU A 171 20.01 10.47 -3.87
C LEU A 171 19.35 11.79 -4.31
N ALA A 172 20.01 12.51 -5.22
CA ALA A 172 19.57 13.82 -5.71
C ALA A 172 18.47 13.74 -6.79
N LEU A 173 17.83 12.59 -6.96
CA LEU A 173 16.73 12.42 -7.89
C LEU A 173 15.44 13.05 -7.34
N LYS A 174 14.57 13.50 -8.23
CA LYS A 174 13.29 14.11 -7.89
C LYS A 174 12.14 13.36 -8.56
N PRO A 175 11.86 12.11 -8.14
CA PRO A 175 10.63 11.42 -8.54
C PRO A 175 9.43 12.09 -7.86
N GLU A 176 8.24 11.85 -8.36
CA GLU A 176 7.00 12.23 -7.66
C GLU A 176 6.81 11.42 -6.38
N ILE A 177 7.31 10.17 -6.37
CA ILE A 177 7.30 9.29 -5.19
C ILE A 177 8.71 8.76 -4.95
N LEU A 178 9.27 9.10 -3.79
CA LEU A 178 10.54 8.53 -3.31
C LEU A 178 10.26 7.55 -2.18
N VAL A 179 10.53 6.27 -2.42
CA VAL A 179 10.48 5.22 -1.40
C VAL A 179 11.89 4.93 -0.90
N LEU A 180 12.10 5.12 0.39
CA LEU A 180 13.35 4.78 1.03
C LEU A 180 13.21 3.45 1.79
N GLU A 181 14.08 2.50 1.49
CA GLU A 181 14.13 1.22 2.19
C GLU A 181 14.69 1.41 3.60
N THR A 182 13.81 1.39 4.59
CA THR A 182 14.11 1.68 6.00
C THR A 182 14.01 0.46 6.91
N TYR A 183 13.92 -0.74 6.35
CA TYR A 183 13.82 -1.97 7.12
C TYR A 183 15.17 -2.54 7.60
N ALA A 184 16.28 -2.01 7.14
CA ALA A 184 17.60 -2.39 7.66
C ALA A 184 17.81 -1.83 9.07
N ALA A 185 18.51 -2.57 9.91
CA ALA A 185 18.84 -2.15 11.26
C ALA A 185 19.57 -0.78 11.24
N GLY A 186 19.07 0.17 12.01
CA GLY A 186 19.62 1.53 12.08
C GLY A 186 19.10 2.53 11.04
N SER A 187 18.28 2.10 10.07
CA SER A 187 17.74 2.98 9.03
C SER A 187 16.53 3.83 9.48
N GLN A 188 15.95 3.57 10.64
CA GLN A 188 14.80 4.33 11.17
C GLN A 188 15.07 5.83 11.31
N GLY A 189 16.34 6.24 11.50
CA GLY A 189 16.74 7.65 11.56
C GLY A 189 16.55 8.42 10.25
N PHE A 190 16.30 7.75 9.13
CA PHE A 190 16.01 8.36 7.84
C PHE A 190 14.52 8.58 7.56
N ILE A 191 13.63 8.08 8.43
CA ILE A 191 12.18 8.28 8.28
C ILE A 191 11.86 9.75 8.55
N ARG A 192 11.31 10.43 7.53
CA ARG A 192 11.00 11.87 7.56
C ARG A 192 9.93 12.21 6.54
N HIS A 193 9.38 13.42 6.61
CA HIS A 193 8.55 13.96 5.55
C HIS A 193 9.33 14.14 4.23
N GLY A 194 8.64 14.04 3.12
CA GLY A 194 9.20 14.07 1.76
C GLY A 194 9.59 12.71 1.22
N ILE A 195 9.37 11.62 1.98
CA ILE A 195 9.60 10.24 1.52
C ILE A 195 8.45 9.32 1.93
N ILE A 196 8.36 8.18 1.27
CA ILE A 196 7.62 7.00 1.73
C ILE A 196 8.61 6.05 2.39
N ALA A 197 8.35 5.67 3.64
CA ALA A 197 9.19 4.72 4.35
C ALA A 197 8.80 3.28 4.00
N SER A 198 9.78 2.42 3.69
CA SER A 198 9.53 1.00 3.46
C SER A 198 9.75 0.19 4.74
N VAL A 199 8.77 -0.64 5.08
CA VAL A 199 8.80 -1.56 6.23
C VAL A 199 8.86 -2.99 5.71
N GLY A 200 9.85 -3.76 6.16
CA GLY A 200 10.01 -5.16 5.76
C GLY A 200 9.37 -6.11 6.76
N VAL A 201 8.36 -6.86 6.35
CA VAL A 201 7.71 -7.87 7.23
C VAL A 201 8.72 -8.94 7.67
N PHE A 202 9.65 -9.30 6.77
CA PHE A 202 10.71 -10.29 7.02
C PHE A 202 11.78 -9.80 8.03
N ALA A 203 11.89 -8.49 8.23
CA ALA A 203 12.89 -7.88 9.12
C ALA A 203 12.38 -7.71 10.55
N THR A 204 11.12 -8.06 10.82
CA THR A 204 10.50 -7.90 12.14
C THR A 204 10.50 -9.22 12.90
N ALA A 205 10.74 -9.16 14.21
CA ALA A 205 10.79 -10.33 15.07
C ALA A 205 9.39 -10.90 15.39
N SER A 206 8.37 -10.04 15.33
CA SER A 206 7.00 -10.40 15.65
C SER A 206 5.99 -9.52 14.91
N LYS A 207 4.72 -9.93 14.90
CA LYS A 207 3.61 -9.13 14.41
C LYS A 207 3.52 -7.77 15.11
N ALA A 208 3.69 -7.73 16.43
CA ALA A 208 3.64 -6.51 17.22
C ALA A 208 4.76 -5.53 16.81
N ASP A 209 5.98 -6.04 16.57
CA ASP A 209 7.10 -5.21 16.08
C ASP A 209 6.82 -4.64 14.70
N TYR A 210 6.23 -5.45 13.81
CA TYR A 210 5.82 -4.97 12.49
C TYR A 210 4.77 -3.85 12.61
N GLU A 211 3.71 -4.06 13.39
CA GLU A 211 2.65 -3.06 13.59
C GLU A 211 3.22 -1.76 14.17
N GLN A 212 4.14 -1.84 15.11
CA GLN A 212 4.82 -0.69 15.69
C GLN A 212 5.64 0.07 14.63
N GLN A 213 6.45 -0.63 13.85
CA GLN A 213 7.27 -0.04 12.78
C GLN A 213 6.38 0.58 11.69
N PHE A 214 5.31 -0.11 11.30
CA PHE A 214 4.35 0.39 10.33
C PHE A 214 3.70 1.70 10.80
N GLN A 215 3.19 1.75 12.03
CA GLN A 215 2.57 2.95 12.59
C GLN A 215 3.59 4.08 12.76
N TYR A 216 4.82 3.78 13.19
CA TYR A 216 5.88 4.77 13.27
C TYR A 216 6.20 5.38 11.88
N ALA A 217 6.38 4.55 10.87
CA ALA A 217 6.65 4.99 9.51
C ALA A 217 5.51 5.85 8.96
N LEU A 218 4.27 5.39 9.10
CA LEU A 218 3.08 6.10 8.63
C LEU A 218 2.89 7.47 9.29
N ASN A 219 3.24 7.61 10.57
CA ASN A 219 3.12 8.87 11.30
C ASN A 219 4.24 9.86 10.99
N ASN A 220 5.44 9.39 10.64
CA ASN A 220 6.65 10.20 10.52
C ASN A 220 7.15 10.38 9.07
N SER A 221 6.44 9.84 8.07
CA SER A 221 6.72 10.01 6.65
C SER A 221 5.46 10.37 5.86
N ASP A 222 5.58 10.57 4.55
CA ASP A 222 4.44 10.92 3.69
C ASP A 222 3.64 9.69 3.24
N GLY A 223 4.03 8.50 3.66
CA GLY A 223 3.34 7.25 3.41
C GLY A 223 4.19 6.06 3.84
N VAL A 224 3.68 4.86 3.68
CA VAL A 224 4.39 3.63 4.02
C VAL A 224 4.28 2.62 2.88
N MET A 225 5.38 1.93 2.61
CA MET A 225 5.41 0.75 1.74
C MET A 225 5.73 -0.48 2.57
N VAL A 226 4.95 -1.53 2.40
CA VAL A 226 5.21 -2.83 3.02
C VAL A 226 5.89 -3.73 2.01
N PHE A 227 7.08 -4.19 2.33
CA PHE A 227 7.84 -5.17 1.57
C PHE A 227 7.88 -6.49 2.36
N ASP A 228 7.30 -7.61 1.92
CA ASP A 228 6.53 -7.74 0.71
C ASP A 228 5.26 -8.58 0.97
N TYR A 229 4.41 -8.76 -0.06
CA TYR A 229 3.16 -9.54 0.03
C TYR A 229 3.40 -10.97 0.51
N ALA A 230 4.43 -11.66 0.01
CA ALA A 230 4.74 -13.03 0.41
C ALA A 230 5.05 -13.14 1.91
N GLY A 231 5.79 -12.16 2.44
CA GLY A 231 6.07 -12.06 3.87
C GLY A 231 4.80 -11.82 4.68
N LEU A 232 3.90 -10.96 4.17
CA LEU A 232 2.65 -10.63 4.83
C LEU A 232 1.74 -11.84 4.97
N VAL A 233 1.52 -12.59 3.90
CA VAL A 233 0.74 -13.85 3.91
C VAL A 233 1.37 -14.89 4.82
N LYS A 234 2.70 -15.06 4.77
CA LYS A 234 3.44 -16.02 5.60
C LYS A 234 3.36 -15.69 7.09
N SER A 235 3.22 -14.43 7.45
CA SER A 235 3.11 -13.95 8.84
C SER A 235 1.70 -14.09 9.41
N GLY A 236 0.74 -14.56 8.62
CA GLY A 236 -0.64 -14.75 9.06
C GLY A 236 -1.46 -13.44 9.07
N TYR A 237 -1.09 -12.51 8.20
CA TYR A 237 -1.88 -11.31 7.89
C TYR A 237 -2.86 -11.60 6.75
#